data_e4b11a207933278f9de2b671a919981e
#
_entry.id   e4b11a207933278f9de2b671a919981e
#
_cell.length_a   1.000
_cell.length_b   1.000
_cell.length_c   1.000
_cell.angle_alpha   90.00
_cell.angle_beta   90.00
_cell.angle_gamma   90.00
#
_symmetry.space_group_name_H-M   'P 1'
#
loop_
_entity.id
_entity.type
_entity.pdbx_description
1 polymer ?
#
loop_
_entity_poly.entity_id
_entity_poly.type
_entity_poly.pdbx_seq_one_letter_code
_entity_poly.pdbx_strand_id
1 'polypeptide(L)'
;MSDCSMPGVETLALSGSRSSCAFSPSLNRSETAAESPSFQEKKGDRKADAELLARALDYFASEKFHECLVLLQPLNRRYKLNPRYRAYLAVCLYYEWEYAEAIRLFDEVLPLLQGVAPHELSLYYWMDAESYFALQQYDRALPLYEKMLPICWENEKPDAYYRMGFCHLFAAEASGASSSEKVSGSSESLGASEKVSGSSESSGSSAEERKKAKECFELSLEGYLKYRNTPNEKARIAQIRHMIGGLK
;
A
#
# COMPACT_ATOMS: atom_id res chain seq x y z
N MET A 1 -32.02 -11.16 -19.67
CA MET A 1 -31.50 -9.79 -19.73
C MET A 1 -31.90 -9.15 -18.41
N SER A 2 -31.09 -9.28 -17.39
CA SER A 2 -31.34 -8.75 -16.05
C SER A 2 -30.13 -7.87 -15.69
N ASP A 3 -30.41 -6.57 -15.69
CA ASP A 3 -29.51 -5.52 -15.29
C ASP A 3 -29.14 -5.70 -13.80
N CYS A 4 -27.90 -6.09 -13.50
CA CYS A 4 -27.29 -5.94 -12.20
C CYS A 4 -26.53 -4.61 -12.21
N SER A 5 -27.25 -3.51 -12.07
CA SER A 5 -26.66 -2.22 -11.69
C SER A 5 -26.19 -2.33 -10.22
N MET A 6 -24.91 -2.46 -10.04
CA MET A 6 -24.28 -2.15 -8.76
C MET A 6 -24.33 -0.62 -8.58
N PRO A 7 -24.78 -0.11 -7.42
CA PRO A 7 -24.69 1.33 -7.14
C PRO A 7 -23.22 1.74 -7.15
N GLY A 8 -22.94 2.85 -7.81
CA GLY A 8 -21.61 3.38 -8.03
C GLY A 8 -20.82 3.53 -6.74
N VAL A 9 -19.63 2.99 -6.75
CA VAL A 9 -18.58 3.37 -5.79
C VAL A 9 -18.20 4.80 -6.17
N GLU A 10 -18.82 5.76 -5.52
CA GLU A 10 -18.38 7.15 -5.64
C GLU A 10 -16.93 7.23 -5.19
N THR A 11 -16.14 7.85 -6.02
CA THR A 11 -14.71 8.10 -5.89
C THR A 11 -14.38 8.51 -4.45
N LEU A 12 -13.78 7.63 -3.67
CA LEU A 12 -13.22 7.97 -2.36
C LEU A 12 -12.10 8.98 -2.57
N ALA A 13 -12.47 10.26 -2.45
CA ALA A 13 -11.53 11.35 -2.39
C ALA A 13 -10.72 11.22 -1.10
N LEU A 14 -9.47 10.80 -1.22
CA LEU A 14 -8.49 10.82 -0.13
C LEU A 14 -8.11 12.27 0.20
N SER A 15 -9.01 13.00 0.86
CA SER A 15 -8.71 14.27 1.51
C SER A 15 -8.36 14.03 2.97
N GLY A 16 -7.17 13.48 3.23
CA GLY A 16 -6.60 13.35 4.56
C GLY A 16 -5.71 14.53 4.90
N SER A 17 -6.26 15.64 5.40
CA SER A 17 -5.49 16.64 6.13
C SER A 17 -4.94 16.02 7.41
N ARG A 18 -3.64 15.73 7.45
CA ARG A 18 -2.96 15.31 8.67
C ARG A 18 -2.53 16.53 9.47
N SER A 19 -3.20 16.74 10.60
CA SER A 19 -2.70 17.56 11.69
C SER A 19 -1.69 16.71 12.49
N SER A 20 -0.47 17.22 12.62
CA SER A 20 0.62 16.64 13.39
C SER A 20 0.32 16.82 14.88
N CYS A 21 0.11 15.74 15.62
CA CYS A 21 0.19 15.73 17.08
C CYS A 21 1.24 14.72 17.50
N ALA A 22 2.36 15.24 17.99
CA ALA A 22 3.38 14.49 18.67
C ALA A 22 2.83 13.98 20.02
N PHE A 23 2.88 12.68 20.25
CA PHE A 23 2.61 12.09 21.56
C PHE A 23 3.80 11.24 21.99
N SER A 24 4.46 11.67 23.07
CA SER A 24 5.54 10.95 23.70
C SER A 24 5.01 9.86 24.63
N PRO A 25 5.59 8.66 24.64
CA PRO A 25 5.18 7.63 25.59
C PRO A 25 5.98 7.75 26.89
N SER A 26 5.29 7.97 28.01
CA SER A 26 5.87 7.74 29.34
C SER A 26 5.66 6.27 29.74
N LEU A 27 6.77 5.60 29.97
CA LEU A 27 6.87 4.29 30.60
C LEU A 27 6.25 4.31 31.99
N ASN A 28 5.36 3.38 32.28
CA ASN A 28 5.23 2.85 33.62
C ASN A 28 4.95 1.33 33.57
N ARG A 29 5.87 0.62 34.16
CA ARG A 29 5.96 -0.83 34.31
C ARG A 29 5.26 -1.21 35.63
N SER A 30 4.29 -2.12 35.54
CA SER A 30 4.00 -3.02 36.67
C SER A 30 3.46 -4.35 36.14
N GLU A 31 4.27 -5.37 36.30
CA GLU A 31 3.93 -6.78 36.06
C GLU A 31 2.84 -7.22 37.04
N THR A 32 1.77 -7.79 36.53
CA THR A 32 1.01 -8.84 37.24
C THR A 32 0.65 -9.88 36.19
N ALA A 33 1.25 -11.06 36.36
CA ALA A 33 0.89 -12.26 35.64
C ALA A 33 -0.58 -12.61 35.93
N ALA A 34 -1.44 -12.39 34.95
CA ALA A 34 -2.80 -12.92 34.96
C ALA A 34 -2.86 -14.04 33.93
N GLU A 35 -3.17 -15.24 34.41
CA GLU A 35 -3.42 -16.45 33.64
C GLU A 35 -4.36 -16.16 32.48
N SER A 36 -3.91 -16.50 31.28
CA SER A 36 -4.71 -16.46 30.07
C SER A 36 -5.87 -17.45 30.21
N PRO A 37 -7.13 -17.01 30.11
CA PRO A 37 -8.23 -17.95 30.05
C PRO A 37 -8.05 -18.79 28.78
N SER A 38 -7.95 -20.11 28.94
CA SER A 38 -7.95 -21.07 27.86
C SER A 38 -9.25 -20.88 27.08
N PHE A 39 -9.15 -20.24 25.91
CA PHE A 39 -10.26 -20.04 24.99
C PHE A 39 -10.58 -21.41 24.38
N GLN A 40 -11.45 -22.17 25.05
CA GLN A 40 -12.05 -23.36 24.43
C GLN A 40 -12.91 -22.88 23.28
N GLU A 41 -12.40 -22.99 22.04
CA GLU A 41 -13.17 -22.80 20.83
C GLU A 41 -14.38 -23.72 20.83
N LYS A 42 -15.52 -23.19 21.28
CA LYS A 42 -16.80 -23.87 21.07
C LYS A 42 -16.97 -24.03 19.56
N LYS A 43 -17.11 -25.29 19.11
CA LYS A 43 -17.46 -25.64 17.74
C LYS A 43 -18.68 -24.83 17.34
N GLY A 44 -18.48 -23.75 16.55
CA GLY A 44 -19.53 -22.79 16.24
C GLY A 44 -20.71 -23.47 15.56
N ASP A 45 -21.90 -22.98 15.85
CA ASP A 45 -23.07 -23.37 15.09
C ASP A 45 -22.92 -22.84 13.67
N ARG A 46 -22.76 -23.73 12.69
CA ARG A 46 -22.53 -23.38 11.26
C ARG A 46 -23.60 -22.43 10.72
N LYS A 47 -24.84 -22.54 11.22
CA LYS A 47 -25.93 -21.65 10.80
C LYS A 47 -25.70 -20.23 11.34
N ALA A 48 -25.39 -20.10 12.62
CA ALA A 48 -25.07 -18.81 13.22
C ALA A 48 -23.84 -18.17 12.57
N ASP A 49 -22.80 -18.95 12.27
CA ASP A 49 -21.60 -18.45 11.59
C ASP A 49 -21.88 -18.02 10.13
N ALA A 50 -22.81 -18.68 9.43
CA ALA A 50 -23.26 -18.25 8.10
C ALA A 50 -24.05 -16.93 8.17
N GLU A 51 -24.86 -16.73 9.20
CA GLU A 51 -25.56 -15.46 9.43
C GLU A 51 -24.59 -14.32 9.77
N LEU A 52 -23.52 -14.62 10.54
CA LEU A 52 -22.46 -13.67 10.82
C LEU A 52 -21.68 -13.30 9.53
N LEU A 53 -21.40 -14.27 8.67
CA LEU A 53 -20.75 -14.01 7.37
C LEU A 53 -21.62 -13.09 6.50
N ALA A 54 -22.92 -13.39 6.38
CA ALA A 54 -23.84 -12.55 5.61
C ALA A 54 -23.85 -11.11 6.14
N ARG A 55 -23.93 -10.93 7.46
CA ARG A 55 -23.88 -9.60 8.09
C ARG A 55 -22.53 -8.89 7.83
N ALA A 56 -21.43 -9.62 7.88
CA ALA A 56 -20.11 -9.04 7.58
C ALA A 56 -20.04 -8.54 6.15
N LEU A 57 -20.63 -9.26 5.18
CA LEU A 57 -20.68 -8.82 3.78
C LEU A 57 -21.59 -7.59 3.60
N ASP A 58 -22.69 -7.50 4.36
CA ASP A 58 -23.53 -6.29 4.36
C ASP A 58 -22.78 -5.08 4.93
N TYR A 59 -21.96 -5.27 5.97
CA TYR A 59 -21.10 -4.21 6.49
C TYR A 59 -20.03 -3.82 5.48
N PHE A 60 -19.41 -4.77 4.79
CA PHE A 60 -18.45 -4.48 3.74
C PHE A 60 -19.06 -3.66 2.60
N ALA A 61 -20.25 -4.07 2.12
CA ALA A 61 -20.99 -3.35 1.08
C ALA A 61 -21.43 -1.93 1.52
N SER A 62 -21.54 -1.70 2.82
CA SER A 62 -21.88 -0.41 3.43
C SER A 62 -20.64 0.38 3.88
N GLU A 63 -19.44 -0.03 3.46
CA GLU A 63 -18.14 0.59 3.81
C GLU A 63 -17.86 0.68 5.32
N LYS A 64 -18.53 -0.15 6.12
CA LYS A 64 -18.31 -0.29 7.56
C LYS A 64 -17.19 -1.29 7.83
N PHE A 65 -15.97 -0.87 7.50
CA PHE A 65 -14.81 -1.78 7.49
C PHE A 65 -14.45 -2.31 8.87
N HIS A 66 -14.59 -1.49 9.91
CA HIS A 66 -14.34 -1.93 11.29
C HIS A 66 -15.30 -3.05 11.72
N GLU A 67 -16.61 -2.85 11.55
CA GLU A 67 -17.63 -3.83 11.89
C GLU A 67 -17.49 -5.12 11.07
N CYS A 68 -17.14 -4.97 9.79
CA CYS A 68 -16.83 -6.10 8.92
C CYS A 68 -15.62 -6.89 9.45
N LEU A 69 -14.52 -6.20 9.83
CA LEU A 69 -13.31 -6.80 10.38
C LEU A 69 -13.60 -7.63 11.63
N VAL A 70 -14.34 -7.06 12.58
CA VAL A 70 -14.71 -7.73 13.83
C VAL A 70 -15.45 -9.05 13.59
N LEU A 71 -16.24 -9.15 12.52
CA LEU A 71 -16.98 -10.38 12.19
C LEU A 71 -16.16 -11.33 11.30
N LEU A 72 -15.44 -10.83 10.28
CA LEU A 72 -14.72 -11.68 9.35
C LEU A 72 -13.47 -12.30 9.96
N GLN A 73 -12.75 -11.61 10.82
CA GLN A 73 -11.47 -12.09 11.36
C GLN A 73 -11.65 -13.38 12.20
N PRO A 74 -12.62 -13.50 13.13
CA PRO A 74 -12.89 -14.77 13.82
C PRO A 74 -13.35 -15.88 12.88
N LEU A 75 -14.16 -15.56 11.86
CA LEU A 75 -14.61 -16.53 10.88
C LEU A 75 -13.45 -17.07 10.06
N ASN A 76 -12.53 -16.20 9.62
CA ASN A 76 -11.34 -16.60 8.88
C ASN A 76 -10.39 -17.49 9.69
N ARG A 77 -10.33 -17.30 11.03
CA ARG A 77 -9.56 -18.18 11.93
C ARG A 77 -10.19 -19.57 12.10
N ARG A 78 -11.54 -19.66 12.09
CA ARG A 78 -12.28 -20.92 12.26
C ARG A 78 -12.45 -21.70 10.97
N TYR A 79 -12.56 -21.00 9.84
CA TYR A 79 -12.89 -21.58 8.54
C TYR A 79 -11.88 -21.16 7.49
N LYS A 80 -11.67 -22.05 6.51
CA LYS A 80 -10.97 -21.66 5.29
C LYS A 80 -11.93 -20.89 4.38
N LEU A 81 -12.02 -19.57 4.58
CA LEU A 81 -12.91 -18.73 3.78
C LEU A 81 -12.47 -18.71 2.31
N ASN A 82 -13.44 -18.43 1.43
CA ASN A 82 -13.18 -18.20 0.02
C ASN A 82 -12.14 -17.06 -0.15
N PRO A 83 -11.19 -17.16 -1.10
CA PRO A 83 -10.19 -16.11 -1.36
C PRO A 83 -10.79 -14.72 -1.49
N ARG A 84 -11.96 -14.56 -2.10
CA ARG A 84 -12.64 -13.27 -2.23
C ARG A 84 -13.03 -12.66 -0.88
N TYR A 85 -13.56 -13.46 0.06
CA TYR A 85 -13.90 -12.96 1.41
C TYR A 85 -12.64 -12.64 2.23
N ARG A 86 -11.56 -13.35 1.96
CA ARG A 86 -10.25 -13.05 2.56
C ARG A 86 -9.66 -11.76 1.97
N ALA A 87 -9.90 -11.47 0.69
CA ALA A 87 -9.55 -10.18 0.09
C ALA A 87 -10.35 -9.04 0.75
N TYR A 88 -11.65 -9.23 1.02
CA TYR A 88 -12.44 -8.24 1.79
C TYR A 88 -11.88 -8.02 3.20
N LEU A 89 -11.41 -9.08 3.86
CA LEU A 89 -10.73 -8.96 5.15
C LEU A 89 -9.44 -8.15 5.05
N ALA A 90 -8.64 -8.36 3.99
CA ALA A 90 -7.43 -7.57 3.74
C ALA A 90 -7.77 -6.09 3.49
N VAL A 91 -8.85 -5.80 2.75
CA VAL A 91 -9.37 -4.43 2.57
C VAL A 91 -9.74 -3.79 3.91
N CYS A 92 -10.45 -4.52 4.78
CA CYS A 92 -10.80 -4.02 6.11
C CYS A 92 -9.54 -3.72 6.95
N LEU A 93 -8.54 -4.59 6.93
CA LEU A 93 -7.25 -4.37 7.61
C LEU A 93 -6.52 -3.14 7.07
N TYR A 94 -6.54 -2.90 5.75
CA TYR A 94 -5.98 -1.71 5.14
C TYR A 94 -6.64 -0.42 5.67
N TYR A 95 -7.96 -0.38 5.76
CA TYR A 95 -8.69 0.78 6.29
C TYR A 95 -8.51 0.99 7.79
N GLU A 96 -8.22 -0.07 8.56
CA GLU A 96 -7.84 -0.01 9.98
C GLU A 96 -6.34 0.28 10.20
N TRP A 97 -5.59 0.51 9.10
CA TRP A 97 -4.15 0.82 9.11
C TRP A 97 -3.26 -0.32 9.60
N GLU A 98 -3.78 -1.53 9.64
CA GLU A 98 -3.06 -2.76 9.95
C GLU A 98 -2.33 -3.27 8.70
N TYR A 99 -1.46 -2.42 8.14
CA TYR A 99 -0.82 -2.63 6.84
C TYR A 99 -0.03 -3.94 6.74
N ALA A 100 0.70 -4.32 7.80
CA ALA A 100 1.49 -5.53 7.79
C ALA A 100 0.62 -6.81 7.65
N GLU A 101 -0.53 -6.83 8.33
CA GLU A 101 -1.49 -7.94 8.20
C GLU A 101 -2.24 -7.91 6.88
N ALA A 102 -2.58 -6.71 6.39
CA ALA A 102 -3.20 -6.53 5.08
C ALA A 102 -2.31 -7.09 3.96
N ILE A 103 -1.02 -6.72 3.91
CA ILE A 103 -0.02 -7.22 2.98
C ILE A 103 0.05 -8.74 3.02
N ARG A 104 0.25 -9.31 4.22
CA ARG A 104 0.35 -10.76 4.38
C ARG A 104 -0.87 -11.48 3.77
N LEU A 105 -2.04 -10.91 3.94
CA LEU A 105 -3.27 -11.50 3.44
C LEU A 105 -3.46 -11.26 1.94
N PHE A 106 -3.11 -10.07 1.42
CA PHE A 106 -3.13 -9.78 -0.01
C PHE A 106 -2.13 -10.68 -0.78
N ASP A 107 -0.89 -10.80 -0.32
CA ASP A 107 0.12 -11.68 -0.93
C ASP A 107 -0.36 -13.13 -1.04
N GLU A 108 -1.11 -13.60 -0.03
CA GLU A 108 -1.67 -14.96 -0.02
C GLU A 108 -2.86 -15.14 -0.96
N VAL A 109 -3.74 -14.13 -1.06
CA VAL A 109 -5.03 -14.29 -1.75
C VAL A 109 -5.03 -13.81 -3.19
N LEU A 110 -4.27 -12.76 -3.54
CA LEU A 110 -4.26 -12.19 -4.89
C LEU A 110 -3.98 -13.23 -5.99
N PRO A 111 -3.01 -14.16 -5.82
CA PRO A 111 -2.78 -15.21 -6.82
C PRO A 111 -3.94 -16.20 -6.98
N LEU A 112 -4.82 -16.28 -5.98
CA LEU A 112 -5.95 -17.22 -5.94
C LEU A 112 -7.26 -16.60 -6.47
N LEU A 113 -7.29 -15.29 -6.72
CA LEU A 113 -8.46 -14.58 -7.19
C LEU A 113 -8.67 -14.84 -8.68
N GLN A 114 -9.58 -15.75 -9.01
CA GLN A 114 -10.00 -16.05 -10.37
C GLN A 114 -11.41 -15.51 -10.63
N GLY A 115 -11.64 -14.95 -11.84
CA GLY A 115 -12.95 -14.46 -12.24
C GLY A 115 -13.41 -13.19 -11.52
N VAL A 116 -12.51 -12.48 -10.86
CA VAL A 116 -12.77 -11.15 -10.30
C VAL A 116 -12.74 -10.11 -11.44
N ALA A 117 -13.63 -9.12 -11.37
CA ALA A 117 -13.65 -8.06 -12.38
C ALA A 117 -12.29 -7.31 -12.39
N PRO A 118 -11.77 -6.92 -13.57
CA PRO A 118 -10.47 -6.26 -13.67
C PRO A 118 -10.35 -5.02 -12.77
N HIS A 119 -11.38 -4.20 -12.71
CA HIS A 119 -11.40 -3.02 -11.85
C HIS A 119 -11.38 -3.38 -10.34
N GLU A 120 -12.14 -4.40 -9.90
CA GLU A 120 -12.07 -4.88 -8.51
C GLU A 120 -10.66 -5.37 -8.15
N LEU A 121 -10.01 -6.08 -9.08
CA LEU A 121 -8.63 -6.56 -8.90
C LEU A 121 -7.63 -5.38 -8.85
N SER A 122 -7.86 -4.32 -9.64
CA SER A 122 -7.00 -3.12 -9.59
C SER A 122 -7.06 -2.43 -8.22
N LEU A 123 -8.23 -2.39 -7.58
CA LEU A 123 -8.37 -1.83 -6.23
C LEU A 123 -7.59 -2.65 -5.19
N TYR A 124 -7.56 -3.97 -5.30
CA TYR A 124 -6.76 -4.81 -4.41
C TYR A 124 -5.26 -4.58 -4.61
N TYR A 125 -4.78 -4.49 -5.86
CA TYR A 125 -3.38 -4.13 -6.12
C TYR A 125 -3.03 -2.74 -5.60
N TRP A 126 -3.95 -1.77 -5.72
CA TRP A 126 -3.78 -0.44 -5.16
C TRP A 126 -3.61 -0.48 -3.64
N MET A 127 -4.51 -1.15 -2.92
CA MET A 127 -4.48 -1.20 -1.45
C MET A 127 -3.27 -1.95 -0.91
N ASP A 128 -2.86 -3.00 -1.60
CA ASP A 128 -1.64 -3.74 -1.28
C ASP A 128 -0.40 -2.87 -1.50
N ALA A 129 -0.31 -2.18 -2.64
CA ALA A 129 0.76 -1.23 -2.94
C ALA A 129 0.82 -0.08 -1.93
N GLU A 130 -0.32 0.52 -1.57
CA GLU A 130 -0.40 1.57 -0.55
C GLU A 130 0.01 1.06 0.83
N SER A 131 -0.29 -0.21 1.16
CA SER A 131 0.16 -0.83 2.41
C SER A 131 1.68 -0.97 2.44
N TYR A 132 2.30 -1.45 1.37
CA TYR A 132 3.76 -1.49 1.22
C TYR A 132 4.37 -0.08 1.26
N PHE A 133 3.76 0.88 0.57
CA PHE A 133 4.20 2.28 0.55
C PHE A 133 4.17 2.89 1.95
N ALA A 134 3.11 2.65 2.74
CA ALA A 134 2.99 3.12 4.12
C ALA A 134 4.08 2.55 5.05
N LEU A 135 4.52 1.32 4.78
CA LEU A 135 5.64 0.68 5.49
C LEU A 135 7.01 1.01 4.87
N GLN A 136 7.07 1.96 3.93
CA GLN A 136 8.31 2.41 3.25
C GLN A 136 9.02 1.30 2.45
N GLN A 137 8.29 0.25 2.04
CA GLN A 137 8.80 -0.84 1.19
C GLN A 137 8.50 -0.51 -0.28
N TYR A 138 9.14 0.53 -0.79
CA TYR A 138 8.85 1.12 -2.10
C TYR A 138 9.18 0.19 -3.28
N ASP A 139 10.20 -0.64 -3.13
CA ASP A 139 10.61 -1.69 -4.06
C ASP A 139 9.53 -2.74 -4.28
N ARG A 140 8.72 -3.02 -3.25
CA ARG A 140 7.59 -3.94 -3.31
C ARG A 140 6.30 -3.27 -3.78
N ALA A 141 6.11 -2.00 -3.45
CA ALA A 141 4.95 -1.23 -3.87
C ALA A 141 4.92 -0.99 -5.39
N LEU A 142 6.07 -0.66 -5.98
CA LEU A 142 6.19 -0.29 -7.39
C LEU A 142 5.61 -1.33 -8.36
N PRO A 143 5.96 -2.63 -8.30
CA PRO A 143 5.42 -3.64 -9.23
C PRO A 143 3.92 -3.87 -9.06
N LEU A 144 3.33 -3.54 -7.91
CA LEU A 144 1.88 -3.65 -7.69
C LEU A 144 1.13 -2.50 -8.38
N TYR A 145 1.65 -1.26 -8.32
CA TYR A 145 1.12 -0.16 -9.11
C TYR A 145 1.22 -0.45 -10.62
N GLU A 146 2.32 -1.03 -11.08
CA GLU A 146 2.48 -1.45 -12.49
C GLU A 146 1.43 -2.48 -12.91
N LYS A 147 1.12 -3.46 -12.05
CA LYS A 147 0.06 -4.46 -12.31
C LYS A 147 -1.33 -3.85 -12.33
N MET A 148 -1.57 -2.78 -11.59
CA MET A 148 -2.83 -2.07 -11.53
C MET A 148 -3.11 -1.31 -12.85
N LEU A 149 -2.10 -0.63 -13.44
CA LEU A 149 -2.26 0.29 -14.57
C LEU A 149 -3.04 -0.26 -15.77
N PRO A 150 -2.85 -1.52 -16.24
CA PRO A 150 -3.56 -2.04 -17.40
C PRO A 150 -5.03 -2.38 -17.15
N ILE A 151 -5.46 -2.46 -15.89
CA ILE A 151 -6.79 -2.96 -15.49
C ILE A 151 -7.62 -1.94 -14.70
N CYS A 152 -7.02 -0.83 -14.27
CA CYS A 152 -7.71 0.27 -13.60
C CYS A 152 -8.37 1.22 -14.61
N TRP A 153 -9.23 2.09 -14.13
CA TRP A 153 -9.83 3.14 -14.95
C TRP A 153 -8.83 4.26 -15.25
N GLU A 154 -9.03 4.95 -16.38
CA GLU A 154 -8.13 6.00 -16.85
C GLU A 154 -8.00 7.18 -15.85
N ASN A 155 -9.05 7.49 -15.11
CA ASN A 155 -9.06 8.54 -14.09
C ASN A 155 -8.35 8.14 -12.77
N GLU A 156 -7.97 6.87 -12.61
CA GLU A 156 -7.22 6.35 -11.44
C GLU A 156 -5.72 6.29 -11.72
N LYS A 157 -5.33 6.17 -12.99
CA LYS A 157 -3.92 6.12 -13.40
C LYS A 157 -3.06 7.29 -12.89
N PRO A 158 -3.57 8.53 -12.85
CA PRO A 158 -2.78 9.66 -12.33
C PRO A 158 -2.29 9.46 -10.89
N ASP A 159 -3.10 8.86 -10.02
CA ASP A 159 -2.72 8.56 -8.64
C ASP A 159 -1.63 7.49 -8.58
N ALA A 160 -1.77 6.42 -9.40
CA ALA A 160 -0.75 5.37 -9.50
C ALA A 160 0.59 5.92 -9.98
N TYR A 161 0.60 6.70 -11.06
CA TYR A 161 1.83 7.36 -11.53
C TYR A 161 2.43 8.31 -10.50
N TYR A 162 1.61 9.03 -9.74
CA TYR A 162 2.08 9.88 -8.65
C TYR A 162 2.83 9.08 -7.59
N ARG A 163 2.29 7.95 -7.17
CA ARG A 163 2.94 7.04 -6.19
C ARG A 163 4.21 6.41 -6.75
N MET A 164 4.16 5.94 -7.99
CA MET A 164 5.35 5.37 -8.67
C MET A 164 6.48 6.40 -8.76
N GLY A 165 6.16 7.66 -9.05
CA GLY A 165 7.13 8.76 -9.03
C GLY A 165 7.86 8.87 -7.69
N PHE A 166 7.15 8.75 -6.58
CA PHE A 166 7.78 8.73 -5.25
C PHE A 166 8.58 7.45 -4.99
N CYS A 167 8.10 6.29 -5.42
CA CYS A 167 8.87 5.05 -5.28
C CYS A 167 10.24 5.17 -5.95
N HIS A 168 10.29 5.68 -7.18
CA HIS A 168 11.54 5.92 -7.91
C HIS A 168 12.40 7.00 -7.23
N LEU A 169 11.81 8.06 -6.71
CA LEU A 169 12.53 9.11 -6.01
C LEU A 169 13.23 8.59 -4.76
N PHE A 170 12.51 7.83 -3.92
CA PHE A 170 13.09 7.23 -2.71
C PHE A 170 14.14 6.16 -3.05
N ALA A 171 13.97 5.40 -4.13
CA ALA A 171 15.01 4.48 -4.63
C ALA A 171 16.28 5.23 -5.05
N ALA A 172 16.14 6.38 -5.72
CA ALA A 172 17.27 7.24 -6.08
C ALA A 172 18.02 7.79 -4.86
N GLU A 173 17.30 8.20 -3.81
CA GLU A 173 17.87 8.68 -2.56
C GLU A 173 18.60 7.57 -1.79
N ALA A 174 18.02 6.38 -1.70
CA ALA A 174 18.65 5.22 -1.07
C ALA A 174 19.97 4.82 -1.77
N SER A 175 19.97 4.86 -3.10
CA SER A 175 21.19 4.59 -3.89
C SER A 175 22.25 5.66 -3.70
N GLY A 176 21.87 6.92 -3.48
CA GLY A 176 22.82 8.04 -3.23
C GLY A 176 23.41 8.02 -1.82
N ALA A 177 22.65 7.61 -0.81
CA ALA A 177 23.09 7.58 0.59
C ALA A 177 24.18 6.53 0.83
N SER A 178 24.12 5.39 0.14
CA SER A 178 25.13 4.32 0.29
C SER A 178 26.52 4.70 -0.23
N SER A 179 26.63 5.76 -1.02
CA SER A 179 27.93 6.27 -1.53
C SER A 179 28.60 7.30 -0.62
N SER A 180 27.90 7.89 0.36
CA SER A 180 28.44 8.95 1.22
C SER A 180 28.99 8.47 2.58
N GLU A 181 28.73 7.23 2.98
CA GLU A 181 29.11 6.72 4.30
C GLU A 181 30.50 6.07 4.39
N LYS A 182 31.32 6.15 3.32
CA LYS A 182 32.70 5.59 3.28
C LYS A 182 33.82 6.57 3.53
N VAL A 183 33.58 7.73 4.13
CA VAL A 183 34.66 8.68 4.45
C VAL A 183 34.54 9.18 5.89
N SER A 184 34.85 8.35 6.86
CA SER A 184 35.49 8.78 8.12
C SER A 184 35.82 7.57 9.00
N GLY A 185 37.06 7.11 8.92
CA GLY A 185 37.56 6.04 9.79
C GLY A 185 38.99 5.74 9.43
N SER A 186 39.90 6.69 9.76
CA SER A 186 41.34 6.46 9.67
C SER A 186 41.81 5.53 10.78
N SER A 187 42.38 4.38 10.41
CA SER A 187 43.53 3.82 11.14
C SER A 187 44.26 2.83 10.22
N GLU A 188 45.58 3.03 10.18
CA GLU A 188 46.56 2.34 9.36
C GLU A 188 46.62 0.81 9.65
N SER A 189 46.70 -0.02 8.62
CA SER A 189 47.71 -1.08 8.59
C SER A 189 47.89 -1.64 7.19
N LEU A 190 49.17 -1.87 6.86
CA LEU A 190 49.75 -2.32 5.62
C LEU A 190 49.24 -3.71 5.15
N GLY A 191 49.09 -3.85 3.82
CA GLY A 191 49.20 -5.15 3.20
C GLY A 191 48.37 -5.38 1.93
N ALA A 192 49.09 -5.40 0.76
CA ALA A 192 48.81 -6.14 -0.47
C ALA A 192 47.56 -5.80 -1.32
N SER A 193 47.88 -5.19 -2.41
CA SER A 193 47.41 -5.30 -3.79
C SER A 193 46.33 -6.34 -4.11
N GLU A 194 45.12 -5.88 -4.43
CA GLU A 194 44.31 -6.48 -5.49
C GLU A 194 43.37 -5.41 -6.07
N LYS A 195 43.55 -5.14 -7.36
CA LYS A 195 42.72 -4.23 -8.14
C LYS A 195 41.35 -4.88 -8.36
N VAL A 196 40.32 -4.38 -7.73
CA VAL A 196 38.94 -4.59 -8.18
C VAL A 196 38.39 -3.26 -8.65
N SER A 197 38.26 -3.16 -9.95
CA SER A 197 37.58 -2.10 -10.68
C SER A 197 36.07 -2.26 -10.47
N GLY A 198 35.49 -1.38 -9.65
CA GLY A 198 34.05 -1.42 -9.38
C GLY A 198 33.56 -0.17 -8.65
N SER A 199 33.61 1.00 -9.31
CA SER A 199 33.12 2.24 -8.69
C SER A 199 32.44 3.22 -9.67
N SER A 200 31.83 2.73 -10.75
CA SER A 200 31.07 3.59 -11.68
C SER A 200 29.59 3.23 -11.83
N GLU A 201 29.07 2.21 -11.16
CA GLU A 201 27.69 1.74 -11.37
C GLU A 201 26.65 2.42 -10.44
N SER A 202 27.02 2.94 -9.27
CA SER A 202 26.04 3.48 -8.31
C SER A 202 25.51 4.87 -8.68
N SER A 203 26.30 5.72 -9.32
CA SER A 203 25.85 7.06 -9.73
C SER A 203 24.93 7.04 -10.95
N GLY A 204 25.08 6.07 -11.85
CA GLY A 204 24.20 5.85 -12.98
C GLY A 204 22.79 5.42 -12.57
N SER A 205 22.70 4.56 -11.56
CA SER A 205 21.41 4.07 -11.03
C SER A 205 20.56 5.20 -10.44
N SER A 206 21.12 6.07 -9.61
CA SER A 206 20.39 7.19 -9.00
C SER A 206 19.86 8.21 -10.02
N ALA A 207 20.64 8.51 -11.06
CA ALA A 207 20.22 9.42 -12.14
C ALA A 207 19.08 8.80 -12.98
N GLU A 208 19.16 7.50 -13.25
CA GLU A 208 18.12 6.78 -14.00
C GLU A 208 16.80 6.71 -13.20
N GLU A 209 16.88 6.43 -11.89
CA GLU A 209 15.69 6.43 -11.02
C GLU A 209 15.05 7.82 -10.93
N ARG A 210 15.83 8.90 -10.86
CA ARG A 210 15.29 10.27 -10.91
C ARG A 210 14.61 10.59 -12.25
N LYS A 211 15.13 10.09 -13.36
CA LYS A 211 14.51 10.24 -14.67
C LYS A 211 13.16 9.52 -14.72
N LYS A 212 13.09 8.28 -14.26
CA LYS A 212 11.82 7.52 -14.16
C LYS A 212 10.83 8.23 -13.25
N ALA A 213 11.28 8.75 -12.11
CA ALA A 213 10.43 9.53 -11.20
C ALA A 213 9.81 10.73 -11.94
N LYS A 214 10.61 11.47 -12.70
CA LYS A 214 10.14 12.60 -13.48
C LYS A 214 9.12 12.19 -14.54
N GLU A 215 9.38 11.13 -15.31
CA GLU A 215 8.45 10.59 -16.31
C GLU A 215 7.11 10.20 -15.66
N CYS A 216 7.12 9.54 -14.51
CA CYS A 216 5.92 9.20 -13.76
C CYS A 216 5.15 10.44 -13.31
N PHE A 217 5.82 11.48 -12.79
CA PHE A 217 5.15 12.73 -12.42
C PHE A 217 4.58 13.48 -13.63
N GLU A 218 5.23 13.44 -14.78
CA GLU A 218 4.70 14.03 -16.02
C GLU A 218 3.43 13.31 -16.49
N LEU A 219 3.40 11.97 -16.48
CA LEU A 219 2.21 11.18 -16.78
C LEU A 219 1.09 11.43 -15.78
N SER A 220 1.42 11.53 -14.50
CA SER A 220 0.46 11.89 -13.45
C SER A 220 -0.14 13.26 -13.70
N LEU A 221 0.68 14.27 -14.02
CA LEU A 221 0.22 15.64 -14.31
C LEU A 221 -0.73 15.68 -15.51
N GLU A 222 -0.37 14.99 -16.58
CA GLU A 222 -1.21 14.90 -17.78
C GLU A 222 -2.58 14.30 -17.45
N GLY A 223 -2.59 13.19 -16.72
CA GLY A 223 -3.82 12.52 -16.31
C GLY A 223 -4.69 13.37 -15.39
N TYR A 224 -4.11 14.06 -14.40
CA TYR A 224 -4.86 15.00 -13.55
C TYR A 224 -5.47 16.14 -14.36
N LEU A 225 -4.73 16.75 -15.29
CA LEU A 225 -5.23 17.81 -16.14
C LEU A 225 -6.36 17.35 -17.07
N LYS A 226 -6.29 16.11 -17.54
CA LYS A 226 -7.26 15.53 -18.48
C LYS A 226 -8.55 15.07 -17.79
N TYR A 227 -8.43 14.37 -16.67
CA TYR A 227 -9.55 13.66 -16.07
C TYR A 227 -10.04 14.25 -14.75
N ARG A 228 -9.20 14.99 -14.03
CA ARG A 228 -9.45 15.44 -12.64
C ARG A 228 -9.08 16.90 -12.40
N ASN A 229 -9.24 17.77 -13.39
CA ASN A 229 -8.94 19.20 -13.26
C ASN A 229 -10.05 19.94 -12.49
N THR A 230 -10.22 19.57 -11.23
CA THR A 230 -11.20 20.16 -10.30
C THR A 230 -10.52 21.15 -9.33
N PRO A 231 -11.28 22.05 -8.68
CA PRO A 231 -10.73 22.94 -7.66
C PRO A 231 -10.00 22.20 -6.52
N ASN A 232 -10.49 21.02 -6.14
CA ASN A 232 -9.92 20.20 -5.07
C ASN A 232 -8.54 19.60 -5.44
N GLU A 233 -8.29 19.39 -6.73
CA GLU A 233 -7.04 18.80 -7.22
C GLU A 233 -5.96 19.84 -7.54
N LYS A 234 -6.27 21.13 -7.48
CA LYS A 234 -5.31 22.20 -7.79
C LYS A 234 -4.05 22.14 -6.95
N ALA A 235 -4.18 21.82 -5.67
CA ALA A 235 -3.03 21.69 -4.76
C ALA A 235 -2.12 20.51 -5.18
N ARG A 236 -2.73 19.37 -5.55
CA ARG A 236 -2.00 18.19 -6.05
C ARG A 236 -1.30 18.51 -7.36
N ILE A 237 -1.97 19.13 -8.30
CA ILE A 237 -1.40 19.56 -9.58
C ILE A 237 -0.22 20.52 -9.36
N ALA A 238 -0.34 21.48 -8.44
CA ALA A 238 0.75 22.42 -8.11
C ALA A 238 1.95 21.65 -7.49
N GLN A 239 1.69 20.71 -6.59
CA GLN A 239 2.73 19.86 -5.99
C GLN A 239 3.47 19.06 -7.05
N ILE A 240 2.76 18.40 -7.97
CA ILE A 240 3.38 17.61 -9.05
C ILE A 240 4.28 18.49 -9.93
N ARG A 241 3.81 19.69 -10.32
CA ARG A 241 4.63 20.66 -11.08
C ARG A 241 5.89 21.06 -10.33
N HIS A 242 5.81 21.25 -9.03
CA HIS A 242 6.97 21.56 -8.20
C HIS A 242 7.97 20.40 -8.20
N MET A 243 7.49 19.15 -8.03
CA MET A 243 8.34 17.95 -8.08
C MET A 243 9.07 17.81 -9.41
N ILE A 244 8.36 17.97 -10.53
CA ILE A 244 8.98 17.96 -11.88
C ILE A 244 10.05 19.05 -12.01
N GLY A 245 9.78 20.25 -11.48
CA GLY A 245 10.76 21.36 -11.51
C GLY A 245 12.03 21.10 -10.72
N GLY A 246 11.95 20.35 -9.63
CA GLY A 246 13.08 19.94 -8.80
C GLY A 246 13.93 18.80 -9.38
N LEU A 247 13.40 18.04 -10.33
CA LEU A 247 14.05 16.89 -10.96
C LEU A 247 14.72 17.25 -12.32
N LYS A 248 15.34 18.42 -12.39
CA LYS A 248 16.07 18.89 -13.58
C LYS A 248 17.47 18.31 -13.64
#